data_34a9d43aa6cd7ca9fa5e4149b9c145cd
#
_entry.id   34a9d43aa6cd7ca9fa5e4149b9c145cd
#
_cell.length_a   1.000
_cell.length_b   1.000
_cell.length_c   1.000
_cell.angle_alpha   90.00
_cell.angle_beta   90.00
_cell.angle_gamma   90.00
#
_symmetry.space_group_name_H-M   'P 1'
#
loop_
_entity.id
_entity.type
_entity.pdbx_description
1 polymer ?
#
loop_
_entity_poly.entity_id
_entity_poly.type
_entity_poly.pdbx_seq_one_letter_code
_entity_poly.pdbx_strand_id
1 'polypeptide(L)'
;MKSDYKLVQIELNKILYIEGLKDYIKIHIEDNPRPILSLVSMKAMEEKLPADRFIRVHRSFIVQKQKIKMIDKGRIVFGKEYIPISDSYKQELQIYVNEHIIWKMFVA
;
A
#
# COMPACT_ATOMS: atom_id res chain seq x y z
N MET A 1 10.36 15.65 23.05
CA MET A 1 9.94 15.82 22.51
C MET A 1 9.39 16.57 21.71
N LYS A 2 9.03 16.83 21.18
CA LYS A 2 8.48 17.43 20.58
C LYS A 2 7.57 17.93 20.17
N SER A 3 7.42 17.85 20.03
CA SER A 3 6.33 18.77 20.24
C SER A 3 5.81 19.42 18.98
N ASP A 4 6.38 19.14 17.88
CA ASP A 4 5.93 19.70 16.60
C ASP A 4 4.93 18.77 15.95
N TYR A 5 3.84 18.51 16.64
CA TYR A 5 2.79 17.70 16.07
C TYR A 5 2.07 18.48 14.99
N LYS A 6 2.01 17.87 13.81
CA LYS A 6 1.27 18.43 12.70
C LYS A 6 0.14 17.51 12.37
N LEU A 7 -1.02 18.09 12.14
CA LEU A 7 -2.15 17.32 11.63
C LEU A 7 -2.19 17.55 10.13
N VAL A 8 -1.99 16.48 9.39
CA VAL A 8 -1.95 16.54 7.94
C VAL A 8 -3.14 15.79 7.40
N GLN A 9 -3.91 16.46 6.54
CA GLN A 9 -5.03 15.81 5.90
C GLN A 9 -4.53 15.04 4.68
N ILE A 10 -4.83 13.75 4.64
CA ILE A 10 -4.43 12.89 3.54
C ILE A 10 -5.69 12.31 2.93
N GLU A 11 -5.88 12.56 1.64
CA GLU A 11 -7.02 11.99 0.93
C GLU A 11 -6.79 10.51 0.67
N LEU A 12 -7.71 9.67 1.11
CA LEU A 12 -7.56 8.24 0.94
C LEU A 12 -7.40 7.85 -0.52
N ASN A 13 -8.07 8.55 -1.41
CA ASN A 13 -8.01 8.25 -2.84
C ASN A 13 -6.62 8.43 -3.44
N LYS A 14 -5.76 9.16 -2.78
CA LYS A 14 -4.42 9.44 -3.32
C LYS A 14 -3.34 8.56 -2.75
N ILE A 15 -3.67 7.74 -1.78
CA ILE A 15 -2.67 6.86 -1.18
C ILE A 15 -2.39 5.68 -2.11
N LEU A 16 -1.15 5.53 -2.50
CA LEU A 16 -0.72 4.39 -3.30
C LEU A 16 -0.46 3.18 -2.42
N TYR A 17 0.44 3.35 -1.47
CA TYR A 17 0.76 2.27 -0.55
C TYR A 17 1.43 2.85 0.69
N ILE A 18 1.54 2.02 1.71
CA ILE A 18 2.16 2.39 2.98
C ILE A 18 3.27 1.41 3.27
N GLU A 19 4.43 1.96 3.59
CA GLU A 19 5.61 1.17 3.89
C GLU A 19 5.93 1.29 5.37
N GLY A 20 6.10 0.15 6.04
CA GLY A 20 6.44 0.13 7.46
C GLY A 20 7.92 0.03 7.67
N LEU A 21 8.44 0.89 8.55
CA LEU A 21 9.81 0.82 8.98
C LEU A 21 9.82 0.55 10.48
N LYS A 22 11.00 0.51 11.07
CA LYS A 22 11.09 0.07 12.45
C LYS A 22 10.27 0.92 13.41
N ASP A 23 10.41 2.24 13.30
CA ASP A 23 9.81 3.17 14.27
C ASP A 23 8.76 4.07 13.65
N TYR A 24 8.49 3.94 12.36
CA TYR A 24 7.54 4.82 11.70
C TYR A 24 7.07 4.18 10.39
N ILE A 25 6.10 4.83 9.76
CA ILE A 25 5.60 4.39 8.46
C ILE A 25 5.79 5.52 7.45
N LYS A 26 5.85 5.14 6.19
CA LYS A 26 5.87 6.08 5.07
C LYS A 26 4.60 5.90 4.27
N ILE A 27 3.86 6.98 4.09
CA ILE A 27 2.64 6.97 3.30
C ILE A 27 2.97 7.57 1.94
N HIS A 28 2.91 6.74 0.90
CA HIS A 28 3.24 7.15 -0.45
C HIS A 28 1.99 7.60 -1.17
N ILE A 29 2.00 8.82 -1.69
CA ILE A 29 0.83 9.49 -2.26
C ILE A 29 1.09 9.79 -3.72
N GLU A 30 0.03 9.72 -4.54
CA GLU A 30 0.10 10.11 -5.96
C GLU A 30 0.60 11.55 -6.10
N ASP A 31 1.38 11.77 -7.13
CA ASP A 31 1.84 13.10 -7.52
C ASP A 31 2.72 13.79 -6.46
N ASN A 32 3.21 13.02 -5.50
CA ASN A 32 4.10 13.55 -4.49
C ASN A 32 5.31 12.64 -4.37
N PRO A 33 6.50 13.11 -4.77
CA PRO A 33 7.70 12.27 -4.71
C PRO A 33 8.17 11.99 -3.30
N ARG A 34 7.72 12.75 -2.33
CA ARG A 34 8.12 12.57 -0.94
C ARG A 34 7.00 11.93 -0.14
N PRO A 35 7.27 10.78 0.50
CA PRO A 35 6.25 10.17 1.35
C PRO A 35 6.02 10.99 2.61
N ILE A 36 4.84 10.80 3.19
CA ILE A 36 4.52 11.41 4.48
C ILE A 36 4.91 10.41 5.56
N LEU A 37 5.67 10.88 6.53
CA LEU A 37 6.14 10.03 7.62
C LEU A 37 5.22 10.16 8.82
N SER A 38 4.96 9.05 9.48
CA SER A 38 4.13 9.05 10.68
C SER A 38 4.67 8.04 11.68
N LEU A 39 4.53 8.36 12.96
CA LEU A 39 5.04 7.52 14.04
C LEU A 39 4.00 6.51 14.54
N VAL A 40 3.16 6.01 13.66
CA VAL A 40 2.21 4.97 14.03
C VAL A 40 2.71 3.62 13.53
N SER A 41 2.22 2.54 14.14
CA SER A 41 2.60 1.20 13.73
C SER A 41 1.81 0.76 12.51
N MET A 42 2.32 -0.25 11.79
CA MET A 42 1.60 -0.84 10.67
C MET A 42 0.25 -1.39 11.12
N LYS A 43 0.21 -2.01 12.28
CA LYS A 43 -1.03 -2.57 12.80
C LYS A 43 -2.07 -1.48 13.05
N ALA A 44 -1.64 -0.38 13.67
CA ALA A 44 -2.55 0.73 13.94
C ALA A 44 -3.06 1.35 12.64
N MET A 45 -2.18 1.47 11.66
CA MET A 45 -2.57 2.02 10.36
C MET A 45 -3.54 1.09 9.65
N GLU A 46 -3.27 -0.21 9.68
CA GLU A 46 -4.14 -1.19 9.04
C GLU A 46 -5.55 -1.12 9.61
N GLU A 47 -5.66 -0.92 10.91
CA GLU A 47 -6.96 -0.83 11.58
C GLU A 47 -7.73 0.44 11.22
N LYS A 48 -7.01 1.50 10.87
CA LYS A 48 -7.63 2.77 10.50
C LYS A 48 -8.08 2.83 9.06
N LEU A 49 -7.49 2.04 8.20
CA LEU A 49 -7.79 2.10 6.77
C LEU A 49 -9.00 1.22 6.43
N PRO A 50 -9.85 1.67 5.49
CA PRO A 50 -10.98 0.86 5.07
C PRO A 50 -10.52 -0.46 4.46
N ALA A 51 -11.00 -1.57 5.00
CA ALA A 51 -10.57 -2.89 4.56
C ALA A 51 -11.02 -3.21 3.14
N ASP A 52 -12.07 -2.55 2.67
CA ASP A 52 -12.56 -2.77 1.31
C ASP A 52 -11.71 -2.05 0.26
N ARG A 53 -10.84 -1.16 0.69
CA ARG A 53 -10.00 -0.38 -0.22
C ARG A 53 -8.53 -0.70 -0.12
N PHE A 54 -8.08 -1.16 1.04
CA PHE A 54 -6.67 -1.42 1.30
C PHE A 54 -6.46 -2.87 1.67
N ILE A 55 -5.31 -3.41 1.27
CA ILE A 55 -4.96 -4.78 1.58
C ILE A 55 -3.49 -4.86 1.98
N ARG A 56 -3.23 -5.61 3.03
CA ARG A 56 -1.86 -5.84 3.45
C ARG A 56 -1.29 -6.98 2.60
N VAL A 57 -0.15 -6.72 1.96
CA VAL A 57 0.48 -7.69 1.06
C VAL A 57 1.83 -8.18 1.58
N HIS A 58 2.30 -7.60 2.65
CA HIS A 58 3.58 -7.93 3.25
C HIS A 58 3.56 -7.36 4.66
N ARG A 59 4.38 -7.93 5.55
CA ARG A 59 4.41 -7.40 6.91
C ARG A 59 4.74 -5.91 6.94
N SER A 60 5.43 -5.43 5.93
CA SER A 60 5.85 -4.03 5.86
C SER A 60 5.13 -3.22 4.79
N PHE A 61 4.12 -3.76 4.14
CA PHE A 61 3.44 -3.04 3.06
C PHE A 61 1.94 -3.24 3.07
N ILE A 62 1.22 -2.10 2.96
CA ILE A 62 -0.22 -2.08 2.74
C ILE A 62 -0.44 -1.29 1.46
N VAL A 63 -1.25 -1.81 0.53
CA VAL A 63 -1.49 -1.13 -0.74
C VAL A 63 -2.97 -0.81 -0.90
N GLN A 64 -3.27 0.23 -1.67
CA GLN A 64 -4.65 0.51 -2.04
C GLN A 64 -4.99 -0.32 -3.27
N LYS A 65 -6.01 -1.17 -3.14
CA LYS A 65 -6.36 -2.15 -4.17
C LYS A 65 -6.57 -1.52 -5.54
N GLN A 66 -7.30 -0.41 -5.57
CA GLN A 66 -7.66 0.22 -6.84
C GLN A 66 -6.49 0.92 -7.52
N LYS A 67 -5.40 1.10 -6.81
CA LYS A 67 -4.21 1.73 -7.38
C LYS A 67 -3.25 0.73 -7.98
N ILE A 68 -3.51 -0.55 -7.82
CA ILE A 68 -2.66 -1.60 -8.39
C ILE A 68 -2.93 -1.66 -9.89
N LYS A 69 -1.91 -1.37 -10.68
CA LYS A 69 -2.02 -1.41 -12.14
C LYS A 69 -1.27 -2.56 -12.76
N MET A 70 -0.29 -3.09 -12.08
CA MET A 70 0.54 -4.17 -12.62
C MET A 70 1.10 -5.03 -11.51
N ILE A 71 1.09 -6.32 -11.72
CA ILE A 71 1.77 -7.28 -10.86
C ILE A 71 2.75 -8.03 -11.77
N ASP A 72 4.02 -7.99 -11.41
CA ASP A 72 5.07 -8.59 -12.21
C ASP A 72 5.95 -9.47 -11.34
N LYS A 73 5.98 -10.77 -11.64
CA LYS A 73 6.85 -11.73 -10.94
C LYS A 73 6.65 -11.71 -9.42
N GLY A 74 5.39 -11.68 -9.01
CA GLY A 74 5.07 -11.72 -7.58
C GLY A 74 5.29 -10.42 -6.85
N ARG A 75 5.37 -9.32 -7.56
CA ARG A 75 5.55 -7.99 -6.98
C ARG A 75 4.55 -7.02 -7.59
N ILE A 76 4.06 -6.11 -6.76
CA ILE A 76 3.19 -5.04 -7.25
C ILE A 76 4.07 -3.89 -7.71
N VAL A 77 3.83 -3.40 -8.91
CA VAL A 77 4.65 -2.35 -9.50
C VAL A 77 3.95 -1.00 -9.40
N PHE A 78 4.60 -0.06 -8.74
CA PHE A 78 4.16 1.34 -8.69
C PHE A 78 5.29 2.19 -9.28
N GLY A 79 5.14 2.53 -10.56
CA GLY A 79 6.19 3.30 -11.24
C GLY A 79 7.51 2.54 -11.25
N LYS A 80 8.48 3.05 -10.54
CA LYS A 80 9.79 2.40 -10.44
C LYS A 80 9.93 1.53 -9.19
N GLU A 81 8.90 1.51 -8.35
CA GLU A 81 8.96 0.79 -7.09
C GLU A 81 8.31 -0.57 -7.21
N TYR A 82 8.91 -1.56 -6.60
CA TYR A 82 8.40 -2.94 -6.58
C TYR A 82 8.06 -3.31 -5.15
N ILE A 83 6.79 -3.64 -4.94
CA ILE A 83 6.30 -4.00 -3.60
C ILE A 83 6.21 -5.52 -3.52
N PRO A 84 6.99 -6.16 -2.65
CA PRO A 84 6.95 -7.62 -2.56
C PRO A 84 5.64 -8.11 -1.97
N ILE A 85 5.19 -9.25 -2.43
CA ILE A 85 4.01 -9.91 -1.91
C ILE A 85 4.47 -11.11 -1.11
N SER A 86 4.22 -11.09 0.19
CA SER A 86 4.61 -12.18 1.08
C SER A 86 3.66 -13.36 0.92
N ASP A 87 4.19 -14.57 1.05
CA ASP A 87 3.38 -15.77 0.95
C ASP A 87 2.24 -15.77 1.97
N SER A 88 2.46 -15.18 3.14
CA SER A 88 1.45 -15.12 4.19
C SER A 88 0.24 -14.28 3.79
N TYR A 89 0.42 -13.35 2.87
CA TYR A 89 -0.63 -12.42 2.47
C TYR A 89 -1.09 -12.63 1.03
N LYS A 90 -0.51 -13.59 0.35
CA LYS A 90 -0.73 -13.79 -1.09
C LYS A 90 -2.16 -14.18 -1.41
N GLN A 91 -2.77 -14.98 -0.55
CA GLN A 91 -4.09 -15.53 -0.84
C GLN A 91 -5.17 -14.46 -0.92
N GLU A 92 -5.16 -13.52 0.01
CA GLU A 92 -6.16 -12.45 0.01
C GLU A 92 -6.06 -11.59 -1.24
N LEU A 93 -4.83 -11.28 -1.65
CA LEU A 93 -4.63 -10.51 -2.86
C LEU A 93 -5.09 -11.28 -4.08
N GLN A 94 -4.83 -12.59 -4.11
CA GLN A 94 -5.23 -13.42 -5.23
C GLN A 94 -6.75 -13.47 -5.39
N ILE A 95 -7.47 -13.49 -4.27
CA ILE A 95 -8.93 -13.48 -4.30
C ILE A 95 -9.42 -12.16 -4.92
N TYR A 96 -8.84 -11.04 -4.50
CA TYR A 96 -9.22 -9.75 -5.05
C TYR A 96 -8.95 -9.69 -6.55
N VAL A 97 -7.79 -10.15 -6.96
CA VAL A 97 -7.39 -10.13 -8.37
C VAL A 97 -8.37 -10.96 -9.21
N ASN A 98 -8.73 -12.14 -8.71
CA ASN A 98 -9.61 -13.03 -9.45
C ASN A 98 -11.03 -12.49 -9.59
N GLU A 99 -11.49 -11.72 -8.60
CA GLU A 99 -12.87 -11.27 -8.58
C GLU A 99 -13.10 -9.94 -9.27
N HIS A 100 -12.10 -9.08 -9.34
CA HIS A 100 -12.34 -7.69 -9.72
C HIS A 100 -11.60 -7.24 -10.97
N ILE A 101 -10.59 -7.98 -11.41
CA ILE A 101 -9.70 -7.44 -12.44
C ILE A 101 -9.34 -8.52 -13.46
N ILE A 102 -9.14 -8.07 -14.70
CA ILE A 102 -8.62 -8.95 -15.75
C ILE A 102 -7.12 -8.82 -15.74
N TRP A 103 -6.45 -9.79 -15.09
CA TRP A 103 -5.01 -9.74 -14.94
C TRP A 103 -4.24 -10.57 -15.95
N LYS A 104 -4.94 -11.41 -16.70
CA LYS A 104 -4.30 -12.34 -17.61
C LYS A 104 -4.29 -11.85 -19.05
N MET A 105 -4.25 -10.55 -19.22
CA MET A 105 -4.10 -9.97 -20.54
C MET A 105 -2.63 -9.82 -20.88
N PHE A 106 -2.28 -10.28 -22.05
CA PHE A 106 -0.93 -10.08 -22.55
C PHE A 106 -0.86 -8.74 -23.23
N VAL A 107 0.08 -7.93 -22.81
CA VAL A 107 0.29 -6.60 -23.37
C VAL A 107 1.53 -6.64 -24.22
N ALA A 108 1.37 -6.27 -25.47
CA ALA A 108 2.51 -6.26 -26.39
C ALA A 108 3.39 -5.06 -26.18
#